data_382c25f8a5675710e299d8734b3d1fbe
#
_entry.id   382c25f8a5675710e299d8734b3d1fbe
#
_cell.length_a   1.000
_cell.length_b   1.000
_cell.length_c   1.000
_cell.angle_alpha   90.00
_cell.angle_beta   90.00
_cell.angle_gamma   90.00
#
_symmetry.space_group_name_H-M   'P 1'
#
loop_
_entity.id
_entity.type
_entity.pdbx_description
1 polymer ?
#
loop_
_entity_poly.entity_id
_entity_poly.type
_entity_poly.pdbx_seq_one_letter_code
_entity_poly.pdbx_strand_id
1 'polypeptide(L)'
;MLTEHAVPIAPRTFHAWAVRAPSKRALWDATITEILAGYYEPDEHGRRRPESLYGSLKMWAHLQRQGIPVAKSTVERLMRKNGWQGVRRQKRVRTTIPDPEAVRPPDLVDRQFGVAAPNVLLVADFTYVKLVTGVFVYVAFVIDAYAGSIVGWEASASKHTRFVESALRQAAALRARQGHPVDGAIHHSDAGSQYTSVRFGETLSLSGIRPSVGSVGDCLLTG
;
A
#
# COMPACT_ATOMS: atom_id res chain seq x y z
N MET A 1 38.42 -44.97 1.84
CA MET A 1 37.16 -44.34 1.36
C MET A 1 37.06 -42.84 1.67
N LEU A 2 37.32 -42.30 2.87
CA LEU A 2 37.28 -40.84 3.10
C LEU A 2 38.50 -40.11 2.53
N THR A 3 39.61 -40.76 2.40
CA THR A 3 40.85 -40.25 1.76
C THR A 3 40.75 -40.13 0.23
N GLU A 4 39.87 -40.88 -0.41
CA GLU A 4 39.65 -40.84 -1.88
C GLU A 4 38.94 -39.57 -2.33
N HIS A 5 38.29 -38.85 -1.41
CA HIS A 5 37.60 -37.57 -1.68
C HIS A 5 38.39 -36.35 -1.20
N ALA A 6 39.70 -36.47 -1.03
CA ALA A 6 40.62 -35.41 -0.58
C ALA A 6 40.24 -34.74 0.78
N VAL A 7 39.50 -35.47 1.64
CA VAL A 7 39.12 -35.01 2.98
C VAL A 7 39.96 -35.76 4.01
N PRO A 8 41.04 -35.21 4.57
CA PRO A 8 41.95 -35.90 5.50
C PRO A 8 41.33 -35.98 6.89
N ILE A 9 40.28 -36.79 7.06
CA ILE A 9 39.68 -37.06 8.36
C ILE A 9 40.08 -38.47 8.81
N ALA A 10 40.68 -38.58 9.99
CA ALA A 10 41.00 -39.87 10.58
C ALA A 10 39.70 -40.66 10.84
N PRO A 11 39.64 -41.97 10.55
CA PRO A 11 38.46 -42.80 10.77
C PRO A 11 37.88 -42.69 12.19
N ARG A 12 38.74 -42.62 13.20
CA ARG A 12 38.37 -42.41 14.60
C ARG A 12 37.58 -41.11 14.82
N THR A 13 37.98 -40.00 14.16
CA THR A 13 37.32 -38.70 14.25
C THR A 13 35.93 -38.78 13.62
N PHE A 14 35.79 -39.44 12.48
CA PHE A 14 34.52 -39.66 11.81
C PHE A 14 33.55 -40.46 12.69
N HIS A 15 34.00 -41.61 13.26
CA HIS A 15 33.15 -42.40 14.15
C HIS A 15 32.78 -41.65 15.42
N ALA A 16 33.72 -40.92 16.04
CA ALA A 16 33.41 -40.09 17.20
C ALA A 16 32.40 -38.97 16.90
N TRP A 17 32.45 -38.41 15.70
CA TRP A 17 31.48 -37.42 15.24
C TRP A 17 30.10 -38.07 14.99
N ALA A 18 30.05 -39.24 14.35
CA ALA A 18 28.80 -39.91 14.01
C ALA A 18 27.99 -40.37 15.24
N VAL A 19 28.64 -40.67 16.34
CA VAL A 19 27.98 -41.11 17.59
C VAL A 19 27.84 -40.02 18.65
N ARG A 20 28.29 -38.79 18.32
CA ARG A 20 28.21 -37.66 19.25
C ARG A 20 26.77 -37.27 19.50
N ALA A 21 26.37 -37.12 20.76
CA ALA A 21 25.09 -36.56 21.15
C ALA A 21 24.94 -35.15 20.58
N PRO A 22 23.72 -34.72 20.19
CA PRO A 22 23.44 -33.35 19.70
C PRO A 22 23.94 -32.29 20.69
N SER A 23 24.53 -31.23 20.16
CA SER A 23 24.95 -30.11 21.01
C SER A 23 23.73 -29.40 21.61
N LYS A 24 23.92 -28.67 22.73
CA LYS A 24 22.87 -27.84 23.32
C LYS A 24 22.22 -26.90 22.30
N ARG A 25 23.03 -26.33 21.37
CA ARG A 25 22.53 -25.47 20.29
C ARG A 25 21.67 -26.26 19.29
N ALA A 26 22.07 -27.49 18.94
CA ALA A 26 21.29 -28.33 18.02
C ALA A 26 19.93 -28.72 18.62
N LEU A 27 19.90 -29.03 19.90
CA LEU A 27 18.66 -29.32 20.63
C LEU A 27 17.75 -28.07 20.67
N TRP A 28 18.32 -26.90 20.99
CA TRP A 28 17.58 -25.64 20.99
C TRP A 28 17.04 -25.29 19.60
N ASP A 29 17.84 -25.42 18.55
CA ASP A 29 17.42 -25.24 17.17
C ASP A 29 16.28 -26.19 16.79
N ALA A 30 16.31 -27.44 17.21
CA ALA A 30 15.23 -28.40 16.98
C ALA A 30 13.93 -27.97 17.66
N THR A 31 13.99 -27.57 18.94
CA THR A 31 12.83 -27.08 19.70
C THR A 31 12.20 -25.85 19.02
N ILE A 32 13.01 -24.85 18.64
CA ILE A 32 12.50 -23.66 17.94
C ILE A 32 11.95 -24.02 16.58
N THR A 33 12.57 -24.97 15.86
CA THR A 33 12.05 -25.43 14.56
C THR A 33 10.68 -26.08 14.70
N GLU A 34 10.46 -26.89 15.70
CA GLU A 34 9.17 -27.53 15.99
C GLU A 34 8.09 -26.48 16.31
N ILE A 35 8.42 -25.50 17.13
CA ILE A 35 7.52 -24.39 17.44
C ILE A 35 7.16 -23.61 16.16
N LEU A 36 8.13 -23.32 15.32
CA LEU A 36 7.90 -22.60 14.06
C LEU A 36 7.07 -23.45 13.07
N ALA A 37 7.31 -24.75 12.99
CA ALA A 37 6.53 -25.67 12.16
C ALA A 37 5.05 -25.61 12.52
N GLY A 38 4.72 -25.58 13.82
CA GLY A 38 3.34 -25.42 14.28
C GLY A 38 2.62 -24.14 13.82
N TYR A 39 3.36 -23.13 13.33
CA TYR A 39 2.79 -21.93 12.71
C TYR A 39 2.75 -21.98 11.19
N TYR A 40 3.79 -22.53 10.55
CA TYR A 40 3.97 -22.47 9.10
C TYR A 40 3.43 -23.68 8.34
N GLU A 41 3.38 -24.84 8.99
CA GLU A 41 2.88 -26.05 8.38
C GLU A 41 1.35 -26.14 8.52
N PRO A 42 0.66 -26.73 7.54
CA PRO A 42 -0.77 -26.94 7.62
C PRO A 42 -1.10 -27.99 8.70
N ASP A 43 -2.25 -27.87 9.34
CA ASP A 43 -2.82 -28.86 10.22
C ASP A 43 -3.29 -30.11 9.44
N GLU A 44 -3.80 -31.12 10.13
CA GLU A 44 -4.35 -32.35 9.55
C GLU A 44 -5.51 -32.11 8.57
N HIS A 45 -6.12 -30.92 8.62
CA HIS A 45 -7.19 -30.48 7.71
C HIS A 45 -6.68 -29.54 6.60
N GLY A 46 -5.36 -29.37 6.45
CA GLY A 46 -4.75 -28.50 5.45
C GLY A 46 -4.83 -27.01 5.75
N ARG A 47 -5.27 -26.59 6.96
CA ARG A 47 -5.43 -25.20 7.36
C ARG A 47 -4.15 -24.67 8.00
N ARG A 48 -3.78 -23.45 7.67
CA ARG A 48 -2.64 -22.74 8.25
C ARG A 48 -3.10 -21.69 9.25
N ARG A 49 -2.31 -21.49 10.30
CA ARG A 49 -2.55 -20.43 11.27
C ARG A 49 -2.33 -19.05 10.63
N PRO A 50 -3.01 -17.98 11.11
CA PRO A 50 -2.80 -16.62 10.61
C PRO A 50 -1.34 -16.15 10.71
N GLU A 51 -0.61 -16.63 11.72
CA GLU A 51 0.80 -16.33 11.96
C GLU A 51 1.73 -16.87 10.86
N SER A 52 1.29 -17.84 10.06
CA SER A 52 2.03 -18.33 8.88
C SER A 52 2.31 -17.23 7.85
N LEU A 53 1.56 -16.12 7.93
CA LEU A 53 1.77 -14.93 7.10
C LEU A 53 2.90 -14.03 7.60
N TYR A 54 3.44 -14.27 8.80
CA TYR A 54 4.47 -13.44 9.40
C TYR A 54 5.83 -13.68 8.76
N GLY A 55 6.53 -12.61 8.43
CA GLY A 55 7.96 -12.67 8.13
C GLY A 55 8.79 -12.82 9.41
N SER A 56 10.09 -13.07 9.28
CA SER A 56 11.00 -13.39 10.39
C SER A 56 10.97 -12.36 11.54
N LEU A 57 10.86 -11.06 11.23
CA LEU A 57 10.78 -10.01 12.25
C LEU A 57 9.49 -10.09 13.08
N LYS A 58 8.35 -10.23 12.40
CA LYS A 58 7.04 -10.36 13.07
C LYS A 58 6.96 -11.67 13.87
N MET A 59 7.47 -12.77 13.32
CA MET A 59 7.50 -14.06 14.01
C MET A 59 8.40 -14.00 15.25
N TRP A 60 9.59 -13.41 15.14
CA TRP A 60 10.45 -13.19 16.31
C TRP A 60 9.74 -12.39 17.40
N ALA A 61 9.11 -11.26 17.06
CA ALA A 61 8.37 -10.46 18.03
C ALA A 61 7.17 -11.21 18.63
N HIS A 62 6.54 -12.11 17.87
CA HIS A 62 5.47 -12.97 18.35
C HIS A 62 5.98 -13.97 19.40
N LEU A 63 7.10 -14.66 19.11
CA LEU A 63 7.74 -15.60 20.04
C LEU A 63 8.18 -14.91 21.35
N GLN A 64 8.75 -13.69 21.25
CA GLN A 64 9.12 -12.90 22.44
C GLN A 64 7.90 -12.62 23.33
N ARG A 65 6.75 -12.23 22.74
CA ARG A 65 5.50 -12.02 23.49
C ARG A 65 4.97 -13.29 24.15
N GLN A 66 5.30 -14.46 23.62
CA GLN A 66 4.96 -15.75 24.23
C GLN A 66 5.98 -16.23 25.28
N GLY A 67 6.97 -15.39 25.63
CA GLY A 67 7.99 -15.72 26.60
C GLY A 67 9.08 -16.68 26.09
N ILE A 68 9.23 -16.86 24.77
CA ILE A 68 10.25 -17.70 24.17
C ILE A 68 11.49 -16.86 23.86
N PRO A 69 12.59 -16.97 24.64
CA PRO A 69 13.76 -16.12 24.53
C PRO A 69 14.67 -16.58 23.36
N VAL A 70 14.26 -16.32 22.12
CA VAL A 70 15.01 -16.69 20.92
C VAL A 70 15.60 -15.43 20.24
N ALA A 71 16.83 -15.51 19.74
CA ALA A 71 17.43 -14.42 18.98
C ALA A 71 16.77 -14.29 17.59
N LYS A 72 16.59 -13.06 17.11
CA LYS A 72 16.04 -12.77 15.77
C LYS A 72 16.79 -13.52 14.67
N SER A 73 18.13 -13.52 14.72
CA SER A 73 18.98 -14.22 13.76
C SER A 73 18.74 -15.74 13.72
N THR A 74 18.40 -16.33 14.86
CA THR A 74 18.05 -17.76 14.95
C THR A 74 16.73 -18.02 14.21
N VAL A 75 15.69 -17.22 14.47
CA VAL A 75 14.40 -17.34 13.79
C VAL A 75 14.59 -17.19 12.28
N GLU A 76 15.31 -16.15 11.83
CA GLU A 76 15.58 -15.92 10.42
C GLU A 76 16.31 -17.08 9.74
N ARG A 77 17.34 -17.61 10.40
CA ARG A 77 18.11 -18.75 9.91
C ARG A 77 17.26 -20.02 9.80
N LEU A 78 16.46 -20.34 10.83
CA LEU A 78 15.62 -21.53 10.85
C LEU A 78 14.47 -21.43 9.84
N MET A 79 13.84 -20.26 9.70
CA MET A 79 12.84 -20.03 8.67
C MET A 79 13.42 -20.22 7.27
N ARG A 80 14.59 -19.64 7.00
CA ARG A 80 15.29 -19.81 5.71
C ARG A 80 15.63 -21.27 5.43
N LYS A 81 16.14 -21.99 6.44
CA LYS A 81 16.50 -23.42 6.32
C LYS A 81 15.31 -24.28 5.92
N ASN A 82 14.10 -23.98 6.44
CA ASN A 82 12.89 -24.77 6.20
C ASN A 82 12.00 -24.16 5.09
N GLY A 83 12.44 -23.12 4.38
CA GLY A 83 11.68 -22.52 3.29
C GLY A 83 10.45 -21.72 3.74
N TRP A 84 10.30 -21.44 5.05
CA TRP A 84 9.18 -20.66 5.56
C TRP A 84 9.38 -19.18 5.29
N GLN A 85 8.40 -18.59 4.62
CA GLN A 85 8.41 -17.17 4.24
C GLN A 85 7.08 -16.52 4.59
N GLY A 86 7.15 -15.32 5.16
CA GLY A 86 5.95 -14.49 5.31
C GLY A 86 5.46 -13.95 3.98
N VAL A 87 4.21 -13.51 3.96
CA VAL A 87 3.63 -12.87 2.79
C VAL A 87 4.37 -11.56 2.50
N ARG A 88 4.95 -11.48 1.31
CA ARG A 88 5.47 -10.22 0.76
C ARG A 88 4.35 -9.56 -0.03
N ARG A 89 4.12 -8.27 0.21
CA ARG A 89 3.33 -7.48 -0.73
C ARG A 89 4.04 -7.55 -2.08
N GLN A 90 3.48 -8.30 -3.01
CA GLN A 90 3.95 -8.22 -4.39
C GLN A 90 3.73 -6.78 -4.88
N LYS A 91 4.71 -6.21 -5.58
CA LYS A 91 4.49 -4.98 -6.32
C LYS A 91 3.27 -5.22 -7.20
N ARG A 92 2.24 -4.36 -7.06
CA ARG A 92 1.10 -4.41 -7.98
C ARG A 92 1.64 -4.41 -9.39
N VAL A 93 1.20 -5.38 -10.19
CA VAL A 93 1.47 -5.37 -11.62
C VAL A 93 0.90 -4.05 -12.15
N ARG A 94 1.73 -3.21 -12.73
CA ARG A 94 1.26 -2.02 -13.44
C ARG A 94 0.53 -2.51 -14.69
N THR A 95 -0.78 -2.41 -14.68
CA THR A 95 -1.64 -2.77 -15.81
C THR A 95 -1.81 -1.61 -16.80
N THR A 96 -1.42 -0.39 -16.40
CA THR A 96 -1.48 0.82 -17.22
C THR A 96 -0.07 1.20 -17.64
N ILE A 97 0.18 1.25 -18.94
CA ILE A 97 1.39 1.82 -19.53
C ILE A 97 1.11 3.32 -19.68
N PRO A 98 1.86 4.22 -19.00
CA PRO A 98 1.69 5.64 -19.20
C PRO A 98 2.05 5.98 -20.64
N ASP A 99 1.21 6.75 -21.31
CA ASP A 99 1.57 7.34 -22.59
C ASP A 99 2.63 8.43 -22.33
N PRO A 100 3.86 8.28 -22.86
CA PRO A 100 4.92 9.27 -22.65
C PRO A 100 4.66 10.60 -23.38
N GLU A 101 3.78 10.61 -24.39
CA GLU A 101 3.40 11.81 -25.15
C GLU A 101 2.18 12.52 -24.55
N ALA A 102 1.47 11.93 -23.60
CA ALA A 102 0.34 12.56 -22.96
C ALA A 102 0.79 13.77 -22.13
N VAL A 103 0.48 14.96 -22.65
CA VAL A 103 0.71 16.24 -21.94
C VAL A 103 -0.19 16.28 -20.71
N ARG A 104 0.42 16.16 -19.53
CA ARG A 104 -0.30 16.30 -18.26
C ARG A 104 -0.30 17.78 -17.84
N PRO A 105 -1.38 18.26 -17.20
CA PRO A 105 -1.35 19.57 -16.57
C PRO A 105 -0.18 19.64 -15.56
N PRO A 106 0.54 20.78 -15.51
CA PRO A 106 1.62 20.96 -14.54
C PRO A 106 1.08 21.03 -13.11
N ASP A 107 1.93 20.74 -12.12
CA ASP A 107 1.63 21.04 -10.73
C ASP A 107 1.75 22.57 -10.51
N LEU A 108 0.60 23.22 -10.27
CA LEU A 108 0.51 24.64 -10.01
C LEU A 108 0.51 24.97 -8.51
N VAL A 109 0.48 23.95 -7.65
CA VAL A 109 0.32 24.09 -6.19
C VAL A 109 1.62 23.91 -5.46
N ASP A 110 2.49 23.05 -5.94
CA ASP A 110 3.80 22.75 -5.33
C ASP A 110 3.71 22.58 -3.80
N ARG A 111 2.72 21.79 -3.35
CA ARG A 111 2.40 21.54 -1.93
C ARG A 111 2.00 22.78 -1.11
N GLN A 112 1.78 23.91 -1.74
CA GLN A 112 1.33 25.13 -1.06
C GLN A 112 -0.19 25.21 -1.08
N PHE A 113 -0.84 24.52 -0.14
CA PHE A 113 -2.31 24.47 -0.05
C PHE A 113 -2.92 25.68 0.69
N GLY A 114 -2.10 26.50 1.30
CA GLY A 114 -2.56 27.72 1.96
C GLY A 114 -2.87 28.82 0.96
N VAL A 115 -4.15 29.22 0.85
CA VAL A 115 -4.61 30.26 -0.06
C VAL A 115 -5.25 31.41 0.70
N ALA A 116 -5.17 32.62 0.14
CA ALA A 116 -5.61 33.86 0.80
C ALA A 116 -7.12 34.13 0.71
N ALA A 117 -7.85 33.44 -0.18
CA ALA A 117 -9.26 33.68 -0.43
C ALA A 117 -9.98 32.39 -0.86
N PRO A 118 -11.32 32.34 -0.71
CA PRO A 118 -12.14 31.26 -1.26
C PRO A 118 -12.05 31.21 -2.80
N ASN A 119 -12.30 29.99 -3.34
CA ASN A 119 -12.35 29.74 -4.80
C ASN A 119 -11.02 29.97 -5.55
N VAL A 120 -9.89 30.14 -4.84
CA VAL A 120 -8.57 30.23 -5.48
C VAL A 120 -8.05 28.81 -5.79
N LEU A 121 -8.22 27.88 -4.85
CA LEU A 121 -7.76 26.50 -4.97
C LEU A 121 -8.87 25.53 -4.54
N LEU A 122 -9.25 24.67 -5.46
CA LEU A 122 -10.16 23.55 -5.24
C LEU A 122 -9.34 22.26 -5.26
N VAL A 123 -9.31 21.55 -4.14
CA VAL A 123 -8.65 20.26 -4.04
C VAL A 123 -9.68 19.15 -4.24
N ALA A 124 -9.38 18.20 -5.10
CA ALA A 124 -10.28 17.10 -5.39
C ALA A 124 -9.57 15.74 -5.22
N ASP A 125 -10.31 14.84 -4.62
CA ASP A 125 -9.91 13.44 -4.46
C ASP A 125 -11.15 12.57 -4.43
N PHE A 126 -10.99 11.26 -4.52
CA PHE A 126 -12.06 10.32 -4.28
C PHE A 126 -11.61 9.18 -3.38
N THR A 127 -12.52 8.73 -2.57
CA THR A 127 -12.33 7.54 -1.71
C THR A 127 -13.37 6.48 -2.04
N TYR A 128 -13.26 5.33 -1.40
CA TYR A 128 -14.30 4.30 -1.46
C TYR A 128 -14.80 3.96 -0.08
N VAL A 129 -16.11 3.86 0.03
CA VAL A 129 -16.83 3.58 1.26
C VAL A 129 -17.47 2.20 1.16
N LYS A 130 -17.27 1.38 2.17
CA LYS A 130 -17.93 0.08 2.26
C LYS A 130 -19.30 0.25 2.87
N LEU A 131 -20.33 -0.12 2.14
CA LEU A 131 -21.71 -0.14 2.63
C LEU A 131 -21.95 -1.30 3.59
N VAL A 132 -23.00 -1.23 4.38
CA VAL A 132 -23.43 -2.32 5.28
C VAL A 132 -23.72 -3.63 4.53
N THR A 133 -24.08 -3.55 3.26
CA THR A 133 -24.28 -4.69 2.35
C THR A 133 -22.97 -5.35 1.90
N GLY A 134 -21.79 -4.80 2.28
CA GLY A 134 -20.48 -5.28 1.85
C GLY A 134 -20.02 -4.73 0.50
N VAL A 135 -20.86 -4.03 -0.24
CA VAL A 135 -20.53 -3.39 -1.53
C VAL A 135 -19.73 -2.12 -1.29
N PHE A 136 -18.72 -1.86 -2.16
CA PHE A 136 -17.98 -0.61 -2.15
C PHE A 136 -18.59 0.39 -3.14
N VAL A 137 -18.70 1.64 -2.71
CA VAL A 137 -19.04 2.78 -3.56
C VAL A 137 -17.89 3.79 -3.54
N TYR A 138 -17.74 4.53 -4.62
CA TYR A 138 -16.74 5.60 -4.77
C TYR A 138 -17.39 6.92 -4.44
N VAL A 139 -16.72 7.76 -3.69
CA VAL A 139 -17.20 9.10 -3.34
C VAL A 139 -16.14 10.11 -3.73
N ALA A 140 -16.46 10.99 -4.67
CA ALA A 140 -15.60 12.10 -5.06
C ALA A 140 -15.96 13.35 -4.23
N PHE A 141 -14.94 14.13 -3.89
CA PHE A 141 -15.09 15.39 -3.17
C PHE A 141 -14.35 16.50 -3.92
N VAL A 142 -14.91 17.68 -3.86
CA VAL A 142 -14.25 18.95 -4.23
C VAL A 142 -14.28 19.83 -3.00
N ILE A 143 -13.10 20.21 -2.52
CA ILE A 143 -12.90 20.95 -1.28
C ILE A 143 -12.28 22.29 -1.61
N ASP A 144 -12.87 23.38 -1.10
CA ASP A 144 -12.25 24.71 -1.12
C ASP A 144 -11.12 24.75 -0.08
N ALA A 145 -9.88 24.92 -0.53
CA ALA A 145 -8.71 24.89 0.34
C ALA A 145 -8.68 26.02 1.37
N TYR A 146 -9.32 27.18 1.10
CA TYR A 146 -9.39 28.31 2.04
C TYR A 146 -10.19 27.97 3.29
N ALA A 147 -11.38 27.43 3.11
CA ALA A 147 -12.31 27.18 4.20
C ALA A 147 -12.29 25.69 4.67
N GLY A 148 -11.60 24.80 3.97
CA GLY A 148 -11.67 23.36 4.21
C GLY A 148 -13.08 22.78 3.99
N SER A 149 -13.95 23.48 3.28
CA SER A 149 -15.35 23.10 3.09
C SER A 149 -15.54 22.26 1.82
N ILE A 150 -16.35 21.21 1.90
CA ILE A 150 -16.75 20.42 0.75
C ILE A 150 -17.77 21.24 -0.04
N VAL A 151 -17.43 21.61 -1.27
CA VAL A 151 -18.26 22.42 -2.16
C VAL A 151 -18.97 21.61 -3.24
N GLY A 152 -18.53 20.38 -3.47
CA GLY A 152 -19.18 19.41 -4.34
C GLY A 152 -18.81 17.99 -3.95
N TRP A 153 -19.73 17.06 -4.16
CA TRP A 153 -19.47 15.63 -3.94
C TRP A 153 -20.40 14.77 -4.78
N GLU A 154 -19.97 13.55 -5.08
CA GLU A 154 -20.80 12.58 -5.82
C GLU A 154 -20.44 11.18 -5.39
N ALA A 155 -21.45 10.31 -5.23
CA ALA A 155 -21.27 8.89 -4.94
C ALA A 155 -21.63 8.05 -6.16
N SER A 156 -20.81 7.04 -6.47
CA SER A 156 -21.02 6.17 -7.62
C SER A 156 -20.61 4.73 -7.31
N ALA A 157 -21.35 3.77 -7.88
CA ALA A 157 -20.97 2.36 -7.83
C ALA A 157 -19.78 2.03 -8.77
N SER A 158 -19.37 2.97 -9.65
CA SER A 158 -18.30 2.75 -10.62
C SER A 158 -17.31 3.91 -10.67
N LYS A 159 -16.05 3.62 -11.07
CA LYS A 159 -14.96 4.59 -11.19
C LYS A 159 -14.94 5.37 -12.50
N HIS A 160 -16.06 5.54 -13.18
CA HIS A 160 -16.08 6.31 -14.42
C HIS A 160 -15.88 7.81 -14.16
N THR A 161 -15.17 8.51 -15.05
CA THR A 161 -14.89 9.96 -14.97
C THR A 161 -16.13 10.81 -14.65
N ARG A 162 -17.31 10.35 -15.06
CA ARG A 162 -18.59 11.05 -14.88
C ARG A 162 -18.90 11.46 -13.44
N PHE A 163 -18.49 10.66 -12.43
CA PHE A 163 -18.80 11.00 -11.04
C PHE A 163 -17.92 12.14 -10.50
N VAL A 164 -16.65 12.23 -10.93
CA VAL A 164 -15.78 13.37 -10.59
C VAL A 164 -16.22 14.64 -11.33
N GLU A 165 -16.70 14.51 -12.57
CA GLU A 165 -17.31 15.63 -13.30
C GLU A 165 -18.56 16.16 -12.59
N SER A 166 -19.43 15.27 -12.09
CA SER A 166 -20.63 15.64 -11.36
C SER A 166 -20.29 16.44 -10.09
N ALA A 167 -19.32 15.96 -9.30
CA ALA A 167 -18.85 16.66 -8.11
C ALA A 167 -18.33 18.07 -8.45
N LEU A 168 -17.56 18.22 -9.54
CA LEU A 168 -17.05 19.50 -10.00
C LEU A 168 -18.17 20.45 -10.43
N ARG A 169 -19.13 19.96 -11.21
CA ARG A 169 -20.30 20.77 -11.65
C ARG A 169 -21.15 21.23 -10.46
N GLN A 170 -21.32 20.38 -9.46
CA GLN A 170 -22.00 20.76 -8.22
C GLN A 170 -21.25 21.89 -7.51
N ALA A 171 -19.92 21.79 -7.39
CA ALA A 171 -19.09 22.84 -6.80
C ALA A 171 -19.25 24.19 -7.53
N ALA A 172 -19.11 24.14 -8.85
CA ALA A 172 -19.28 25.35 -9.68
C ALA A 172 -20.69 25.96 -9.54
N ALA A 173 -21.73 25.12 -9.60
CA ALA A 173 -23.12 25.59 -9.46
C ALA A 173 -23.42 26.13 -8.06
N LEU A 174 -22.89 25.51 -6.99
CA LEU A 174 -23.03 26.01 -5.63
C LEU A 174 -22.42 27.38 -5.47
N ARG A 175 -21.18 27.54 -5.93
CA ARG A 175 -20.45 28.82 -5.82
C ARG A 175 -21.07 29.93 -6.69
N ALA A 176 -21.53 29.63 -7.90
CA ALA A 176 -22.26 30.58 -8.74
C ALA A 176 -23.55 31.08 -8.05
N ARG A 177 -24.34 30.20 -7.43
CA ARG A 177 -25.54 30.59 -6.67
C ARG A 177 -25.23 31.45 -5.45
N GLN A 178 -24.03 31.30 -4.86
CA GLN A 178 -23.55 32.14 -3.77
C GLN A 178 -22.98 33.50 -4.23
N GLY A 179 -22.96 33.76 -5.53
CA GLY A 179 -22.37 34.99 -6.10
C GLY A 179 -20.83 34.96 -6.16
N HIS A 180 -20.23 33.82 -6.02
CA HIS A 180 -18.78 33.62 -5.99
C HIS A 180 -18.36 32.56 -7.03
N PRO A 181 -18.41 32.87 -8.34
CA PRO A 181 -18.05 31.92 -9.39
C PRO A 181 -16.60 31.45 -9.24
N VAL A 182 -16.35 30.24 -9.72
CA VAL A 182 -15.04 29.58 -9.63
C VAL A 182 -14.13 29.84 -10.82
N ASP A 183 -14.47 30.85 -11.64
CA ASP A 183 -13.66 31.22 -12.79
C ASP A 183 -12.24 31.63 -12.36
N GLY A 184 -11.23 31.13 -13.08
CA GLY A 184 -9.82 31.29 -12.71
C GLY A 184 -9.31 30.45 -11.56
N ALA A 185 -10.17 29.71 -10.86
CA ALA A 185 -9.74 28.77 -9.81
C ALA A 185 -8.75 27.71 -10.32
N ILE A 186 -7.90 27.22 -9.45
CA ILE A 186 -7.06 26.05 -9.70
C ILE A 186 -7.79 24.82 -9.16
N HIS A 187 -7.96 23.80 -9.99
CA HIS A 187 -8.41 22.47 -9.55
C HIS A 187 -7.20 21.56 -9.44
N HIS A 188 -6.86 21.17 -8.23
CA HIS A 188 -5.73 20.28 -7.95
C HIS A 188 -6.21 18.88 -7.55
N SER A 189 -5.65 17.88 -8.20
CA SER A 189 -5.94 16.47 -7.93
C SER A 189 -4.68 15.61 -8.04
N ASP A 190 -4.78 14.34 -7.64
CA ASP A 190 -3.76 13.35 -7.96
C ASP A 190 -3.71 13.04 -9.47
N ALA A 191 -2.70 12.26 -9.90
CA ALA A 191 -2.55 11.82 -11.29
C ALA A 191 -3.47 10.63 -11.65
N GLY A 192 -4.64 10.53 -11.03
CA GLY A 192 -5.63 9.48 -11.30
C GLY A 192 -6.19 9.57 -12.72
N SER A 193 -6.50 8.43 -13.33
CA SER A 193 -7.01 8.35 -14.70
C SER A 193 -8.33 9.12 -14.92
N GLN A 194 -9.11 9.32 -13.86
CA GLN A 194 -10.36 10.07 -13.87
C GLN A 194 -10.10 11.56 -14.10
N TYR A 195 -9.10 12.12 -13.39
CA TYR A 195 -8.73 13.53 -13.42
C TYR A 195 -7.85 13.91 -14.61
N THR A 196 -7.15 12.94 -15.20
CA THR A 196 -6.29 13.14 -16.39
C THR A 196 -7.00 12.82 -17.70
N SER A 197 -8.30 12.49 -17.66
CA SER A 197 -9.07 12.20 -18.88
C SER A 197 -9.35 13.48 -19.67
N VAL A 198 -9.33 13.40 -21.01
CA VAL A 198 -9.68 14.52 -21.92
C VAL A 198 -11.02 15.14 -21.55
N ARG A 199 -12.01 14.30 -21.30
CA ARG A 199 -13.36 14.72 -20.94
C ARG A 199 -13.40 15.53 -19.66
N PHE A 200 -12.62 15.18 -18.64
CA PHE A 200 -12.54 15.97 -17.41
C PHE A 200 -11.85 17.33 -17.65
N GLY A 201 -10.78 17.32 -18.47
CA GLY A 201 -10.12 18.56 -18.91
C GLY A 201 -11.05 19.51 -19.63
N GLU A 202 -11.92 19.01 -20.52
CA GLU A 202 -12.97 19.81 -21.18
C GLU A 202 -13.96 20.40 -20.16
N THR A 203 -14.37 19.63 -19.15
CA THR A 203 -15.27 20.12 -18.09
C THR A 203 -14.63 21.24 -17.28
N LEU A 204 -13.34 21.15 -16.94
CA LEU A 204 -12.59 22.21 -16.27
C LEU A 204 -12.53 23.48 -17.15
N SER A 205 -12.17 23.32 -18.41
CA SER A 205 -12.04 24.41 -19.35
C SER A 205 -13.36 25.18 -19.55
N LEU A 206 -14.48 24.45 -19.72
CA LEU A 206 -15.83 25.03 -19.82
C LEU A 206 -16.27 25.75 -18.54
N SER A 207 -15.69 25.41 -17.40
CA SER A 207 -15.97 26.05 -16.11
C SER A 207 -14.99 27.21 -15.80
N GLY A 208 -14.07 27.54 -16.69
CA GLY A 208 -13.03 28.54 -16.48
C GLY A 208 -11.97 28.14 -15.44
N ILE A 209 -11.87 26.84 -15.11
CA ILE A 209 -11.02 26.32 -14.05
C ILE A 209 -9.71 25.77 -14.64
N ARG A 210 -8.60 26.14 -14.03
CA ARG A 210 -7.26 25.69 -14.44
C ARG A 210 -6.91 24.33 -13.83
N PRO A 211 -6.55 23.32 -14.63
CA PRO A 211 -6.12 22.03 -14.09
C PRO A 211 -4.72 22.10 -13.47
N SER A 212 -4.55 21.38 -12.36
CA SER A 212 -3.27 21.13 -11.71
C SER A 212 -3.23 19.68 -11.25
N VAL A 213 -2.13 18.97 -11.51
CA VAL A 213 -1.97 17.56 -11.15
C VAL A 213 -0.70 17.40 -10.35
N GLY A 214 -0.82 16.81 -9.17
CA GLY A 214 0.31 16.53 -8.29
C GLY A 214 1.30 15.54 -8.90
N SER A 215 2.53 15.58 -8.43
CA SER A 215 3.58 14.65 -8.89
C SER A 215 3.24 13.20 -8.54
N VAL A 216 3.69 12.26 -9.41
CA VAL A 216 3.42 10.83 -9.21
C VAL A 216 4.12 10.33 -7.94
N GLY A 217 3.34 9.98 -6.94
CA GLY A 217 3.84 9.48 -5.65
C GLY A 217 3.57 10.41 -4.46
N ASP A 218 3.06 11.61 -4.67
CA ASP A 218 2.62 12.48 -3.59
C ASP A 218 1.25 12.03 -3.07
N CYS A 219 1.21 11.64 -1.81
CA CYS A 219 -0.04 11.40 -1.10
C CYS A 219 -0.55 12.75 -0.58
N LEU A 220 -1.70 13.21 -1.07
CA LEU A 220 -2.31 14.48 -0.70
C LEU A 220 -2.80 14.53 0.76
N LEU A 221 -2.76 13.42 1.49
CA LEU A 221 -3.34 13.25 2.82
C LEU A 221 -2.34 12.67 3.84
N THR A 222 -1.16 13.27 3.98
CA THR A 222 -0.30 13.06 5.15
C THR A 222 -0.07 14.39 5.84
N GLY A 223 -1.00 14.77 6.66
CA GLY A 223 -0.90 15.80 7.68
C GLY A 223 -1.58 15.29 8.93
#